data_75616e3997132d7f9bd85b6cdedd3f27
#
_entry.id   75616e3997132d7f9bd85b6cdedd3f27
#
_cell.length_a   1.000
_cell.length_b   1.000
_cell.length_c   1.000
_cell.angle_alpha   90.00
_cell.angle_beta   90.00
_cell.angle_gamma   90.00
#
_symmetry.space_group_name_H-M   'P 1'
#
loop_
_entity.id
_entity.type
_entity.pdbx_description
1 polymer ?
#
loop_
_entity_poly.entity_id
_entity_poly.type
_entity_poly.pdbx_seq_one_letter_code
_entity_poly.pdbx_strand_id
1 'polypeptide(L)'
;MKEDDLCERLHFEKKQLRQYLHTLKTDQFIKSKLQLETDTEGKIAKIIHYFIDYKVFVNIVKYRLDQMQRRLEAEQRQTSSRALFRCFSCNSSYTDLEVDRLLDFTTGALVCVYCHAEVKEEEDNAQRSDARALVAKFHLQVFSMFFILCT
;
A
#
# COMPACT_ATOMS: atom_id res chain seq x y z
N MET A 1 -29.84 -5.37 4.05
CA MET A 1 -30.47 -5.95 2.83
C MET A 1 -30.25 -7.44 2.83
N LYS A 2 -31.22 -8.21 2.34
CA LYS A 2 -31.10 -9.68 2.17
C LYS A 2 -30.24 -9.98 0.95
N GLU A 3 -29.72 -11.21 0.87
CA GLU A 3 -28.90 -11.67 -0.28
C GLU A 3 -29.70 -11.62 -1.59
N ASP A 4 -30.96 -12.08 -1.55
CA ASP A 4 -31.81 -12.12 -2.74
C ASP A 4 -32.11 -10.71 -3.27
N ASP A 5 -32.42 -9.75 -2.38
CA ASP A 5 -32.61 -8.34 -2.74
C ASP A 5 -31.36 -7.73 -3.40
N LEU A 6 -30.16 -8.16 -2.93
CA LEU A 6 -28.88 -7.71 -3.50
C LEU A 6 -28.66 -8.30 -4.90
N CYS A 7 -28.99 -9.59 -5.11
CA CYS A 7 -28.91 -10.24 -6.42
C CYS A 7 -29.77 -9.50 -7.45
N GLU A 8 -31.02 -9.19 -7.10
CA GLU A 8 -31.95 -8.49 -7.98
C GLU A 8 -31.50 -7.08 -8.33
N ARG A 9 -31.04 -6.31 -7.32
CA ARG A 9 -30.62 -4.92 -7.52
C ARG A 9 -29.31 -4.76 -8.24
N LEU A 10 -28.37 -5.69 -8.01
CA LEU A 10 -27.02 -5.60 -8.58
C LEU A 10 -26.85 -6.45 -9.84
N HIS A 11 -27.86 -7.24 -10.20
CA HIS A 11 -27.83 -8.14 -11.37
C HIS A 11 -26.65 -9.12 -11.38
N PHE A 12 -26.23 -9.59 -10.20
CA PHE A 12 -25.20 -10.60 -10.06
C PHE A 12 -25.80 -11.99 -9.89
N GLU A 13 -25.09 -13.00 -10.40
CA GLU A 13 -25.37 -14.38 -10.04
C GLU A 13 -25.13 -14.62 -8.54
N LYS A 14 -25.99 -15.40 -7.91
CA LYS A 14 -25.95 -15.69 -6.47
C LYS A 14 -24.59 -16.21 -6.00
N LYS A 15 -23.93 -17.05 -6.81
CA LYS A 15 -22.60 -17.60 -6.50
C LYS A 15 -21.52 -16.53 -6.48
N GLN A 16 -21.51 -15.64 -7.47
CA GLN A 16 -20.56 -14.54 -7.56
C GLN A 16 -20.78 -13.51 -6.45
N LEU A 17 -22.04 -13.16 -6.19
CA LEU A 17 -22.39 -12.24 -5.11
C LEU A 17 -21.87 -12.73 -3.76
N ARG A 18 -22.04 -14.03 -3.45
CA ARG A 18 -21.52 -14.62 -2.20
C ARG A 18 -20.02 -14.49 -2.07
N GLN A 19 -19.26 -14.66 -3.14
CA GLN A 19 -17.82 -14.47 -3.12
C GLN A 19 -17.45 -13.03 -2.78
N TYR A 20 -18.09 -12.04 -3.44
CA TYR A 20 -17.87 -10.62 -3.14
C TYR A 20 -18.27 -10.25 -1.72
N LEU A 21 -19.43 -10.70 -1.25
CA LEU A 21 -19.89 -10.47 0.12
C LEU A 21 -18.94 -11.09 1.15
N HIS A 22 -18.39 -12.28 0.86
CA HIS A 22 -17.40 -12.92 1.71
C HIS A 22 -16.11 -12.07 1.79
N THR A 23 -15.58 -11.63 0.66
CA THR A 23 -14.38 -10.77 0.61
C THR A 23 -14.61 -9.46 1.34
N LEU A 24 -15.72 -8.75 1.04
CA LEU A 24 -16.05 -7.49 1.69
C LEU A 24 -16.25 -7.64 3.21
N LYS A 25 -16.81 -8.78 3.66
CA LYS A 25 -16.96 -9.08 5.08
C LYS A 25 -15.61 -9.39 5.74
N THR A 26 -14.76 -10.17 5.08
CA THR A 26 -13.39 -10.46 5.55
C THR A 26 -12.58 -9.18 5.67
N ASP A 27 -12.72 -8.30 4.70
CA ASP A 27 -12.12 -6.97 4.68
C ASP A 27 -12.79 -5.95 5.62
N GLN A 28 -13.86 -6.39 6.32
CA GLN A 28 -14.63 -5.61 7.27
C GLN A 28 -15.35 -4.37 6.69
N PHE A 29 -15.49 -4.26 5.39
CA PHE A 29 -16.24 -3.18 4.74
C PHE A 29 -17.74 -3.31 4.96
N ILE A 30 -18.24 -4.55 5.14
CA ILE A 30 -19.63 -4.84 5.44
C ILE A 30 -19.74 -5.72 6.68
N LYS A 31 -20.84 -5.58 7.39
CA LYS A 31 -21.25 -6.44 8.51
C LYS A 31 -22.46 -7.28 8.12
N SER A 32 -22.61 -8.43 8.77
CA SER A 32 -23.78 -9.27 8.61
C SER A 32 -24.45 -9.51 9.96
N LYS A 33 -25.78 -9.50 9.98
CA LYS A 33 -26.60 -9.83 11.14
C LYS A 33 -27.57 -10.93 10.77
N LEU A 34 -27.60 -11.99 11.57
CA LEU A 34 -28.59 -13.05 11.45
C LEU A 34 -29.89 -12.56 12.09
N GLN A 35 -30.99 -12.64 11.35
CA GLN A 35 -32.34 -12.42 11.86
C GLN A 35 -33.19 -13.66 11.66
N LEU A 36 -34.04 -13.93 12.65
CA LEU A 36 -35.05 -14.97 12.56
C LEU A 36 -36.33 -14.30 12.05
N GLU A 37 -36.78 -14.66 10.86
CA GLU A 37 -38.07 -14.22 10.32
C GLU A 37 -39.04 -15.41 10.37
N THR A 38 -40.25 -15.14 10.83
CA THR A 38 -41.34 -16.13 10.83
C THR A 38 -42.13 -15.94 9.55
N ASP A 39 -42.20 -16.97 8.73
CA ASP A 39 -42.98 -16.94 7.50
C ASP A 39 -44.47 -16.95 7.83
N THR A 40 -45.31 -16.66 6.84
CA THR A 40 -46.78 -16.65 6.93
C THR A 40 -47.34 -18.01 7.38
N GLU A 41 -46.59 -19.07 7.19
CA GLU A 41 -46.92 -20.44 7.65
C GLU A 41 -46.41 -20.79 9.06
N GLY A 42 -45.85 -19.81 9.80
CA GLY A 42 -45.29 -20.03 11.15
C GLY A 42 -43.91 -20.71 11.18
N LYS A 43 -43.26 -20.91 10.03
CA LYS A 43 -41.92 -21.48 9.98
C LYS A 43 -40.87 -20.40 10.24
N ILE A 44 -39.90 -20.69 11.12
CA ILE A 44 -38.79 -19.80 11.44
C ILE A 44 -37.67 -19.99 10.41
N ALA A 45 -37.39 -18.97 9.61
CA ALA A 45 -36.28 -18.92 8.68
C ALA A 45 -35.14 -18.07 9.25
N LYS A 46 -33.91 -18.55 9.10
CA LYS A 46 -32.70 -17.79 9.43
C LYS A 46 -32.26 -17.00 8.22
N ILE A 47 -32.38 -15.68 8.29
CA ILE A 47 -32.03 -14.79 7.18
C ILE A 47 -30.84 -13.92 7.57
N ILE A 48 -29.87 -13.81 6.66
CA ILE A 48 -28.68 -12.97 6.86
C ILE A 48 -28.92 -11.63 6.19
N HIS A 49 -28.84 -10.55 6.97
CA HIS A 49 -28.88 -9.18 6.50
C HIS A 49 -27.48 -8.59 6.45
N TYR A 50 -27.13 -8.01 5.33
CA TYR A 50 -25.87 -7.27 5.13
C TYR A 50 -26.10 -5.78 5.26
N PHE A 51 -25.17 -5.09 5.91
CA PHE A 51 -25.22 -3.64 6.11
C PHE A 51 -23.80 -3.06 6.21
N ILE A 52 -23.68 -1.76 5.96
CA ILE A 52 -22.45 -0.99 6.13
C ILE A 52 -22.52 -0.27 7.47
N ASP A 53 -21.50 -0.48 8.31
CA ASP A 53 -21.26 0.34 9.49
C ASP A 53 -20.30 1.46 9.07
N TYR A 54 -20.83 2.64 8.81
CA TYR A 54 -20.06 3.74 8.24
C TYR A 54 -18.90 4.18 9.13
N LYS A 55 -19.01 4.13 10.47
CA LYS A 55 -17.89 4.43 11.38
C LYS A 55 -16.74 3.45 11.18
N VAL A 56 -17.06 2.17 11.17
CA VAL A 56 -16.06 1.10 10.97
C VAL A 56 -15.48 1.19 9.56
N PHE A 57 -16.32 1.40 8.55
CA PHE A 57 -15.90 1.58 7.17
C PHE A 57 -14.87 2.68 7.01
N VAL A 58 -15.16 3.89 7.52
CA VAL A 58 -14.22 5.03 7.46
C VAL A 58 -12.89 4.72 8.15
N ASN A 59 -12.94 4.10 9.34
CA ASN A 59 -11.72 3.73 10.06
C ASN A 59 -10.87 2.72 9.29
N ILE A 60 -11.50 1.75 8.63
CA ILE A 60 -10.80 0.75 7.81
C ILE A 60 -10.17 1.39 6.58
N VAL A 61 -10.89 2.29 5.90
CA VAL A 61 -10.34 3.03 4.77
C VAL A 61 -9.12 3.84 5.21
N LYS A 62 -9.21 4.60 6.31
CA LYS A 62 -8.09 5.36 6.87
C LYS A 62 -6.89 4.46 7.17
N TYR A 63 -7.13 3.34 7.84
CA TYR A 63 -6.07 2.37 8.17
C TYR A 63 -5.39 1.80 6.93
N ARG A 64 -6.15 1.43 5.90
CA ARG A 64 -5.58 0.90 4.64
C ARG A 64 -4.78 1.93 3.88
N LEU A 65 -5.24 3.19 3.85
CA LEU A 65 -4.50 4.29 3.25
C LEU A 65 -3.17 4.55 3.98
N ASP A 66 -3.19 4.56 5.32
CA ASP A 66 -1.97 4.68 6.13
C ASP A 66 -1.00 3.52 5.85
N GLN A 67 -1.50 2.29 5.75
CA GLN A 67 -0.66 1.15 5.38
C GLN A 67 -0.05 1.27 3.98
N MET A 68 -0.82 1.74 2.99
CA MET A 68 -0.30 1.98 1.64
C MET A 68 0.81 3.04 1.66
N GLN A 69 0.59 4.14 2.38
CA GLN A 69 1.59 5.20 2.56
C GLN A 69 2.88 4.64 3.15
N ARG A 70 2.79 3.90 4.25
CA ARG A 70 3.97 3.30 4.91
C ARG A 70 4.74 2.35 4.00
N ARG A 71 4.04 1.58 3.16
CA ARG A 71 4.70 0.71 2.16
C ARG A 71 5.46 1.52 1.13
N LEU A 72 4.84 2.54 0.55
CA LEU A 72 5.48 3.41 -0.44
C LEU A 72 6.69 4.15 0.15
N GLU A 73 6.59 4.65 1.37
CA GLU A 73 7.71 5.27 2.07
C GLU A 73 8.84 4.28 2.37
N ALA A 74 8.51 3.03 2.73
CA ALA A 74 9.51 1.99 2.96
C ALA A 74 10.24 1.62 1.66
N GLU A 75 9.51 1.48 0.55
CA GLU A 75 10.09 1.25 -0.77
C GLU A 75 10.98 2.42 -1.21
N GLN A 76 10.54 3.65 -0.97
CA GLN A 76 11.34 4.84 -1.25
C GLN A 76 12.64 4.83 -0.43
N ARG A 77 12.58 4.50 0.87
CA ARG A 77 13.78 4.40 1.72
C ARG A 77 14.73 3.31 1.23
N GLN A 78 14.21 2.13 0.89
CA GLN A 78 15.03 1.04 0.35
C GLN A 78 15.70 1.43 -0.96
N THR A 79 14.98 2.11 -1.86
CA THR A 79 15.53 2.59 -3.11
C THR A 79 16.56 3.70 -2.87
N SER A 80 16.35 4.57 -1.87
CA SER A 80 17.30 5.62 -1.51
C SER A 80 18.55 5.10 -0.81
N SER A 81 18.50 3.95 -0.13
CA SER A 81 19.63 3.34 0.57
C SER A 81 20.43 2.33 -0.29
N ARG A 82 20.04 2.14 -1.57
CA ARG A 82 20.84 1.31 -2.49
C ARG A 82 22.19 1.95 -2.77
N ALA A 83 23.15 1.10 -3.13
CA ALA A 83 24.49 1.54 -3.47
C ALA A 83 24.46 2.61 -4.59
N LEU A 84 25.06 3.75 -4.29
CA LEU A 84 25.18 4.89 -5.20
C LEU A 84 26.49 4.92 -5.93
N PHE A 85 27.50 4.34 -5.33
CA PHE A 85 28.89 4.41 -5.80
C PHE A 85 29.44 3.00 -5.99
N ARG A 86 30.11 2.78 -7.12
CA ARG A 86 30.69 1.49 -7.46
C ARG A 86 32.13 1.63 -7.87
N CYS A 87 32.96 0.74 -7.33
CA CYS A 87 34.32 0.56 -7.80
C CYS A 87 34.34 -0.44 -8.96
N PHE A 88 34.75 -0.02 -10.15
CA PHE A 88 34.82 -0.89 -11.33
C PHE A 88 36.02 -1.85 -11.30
N SER A 89 36.98 -1.64 -10.41
CA SER A 89 38.16 -2.51 -10.27
C SER A 89 37.88 -3.75 -9.41
N CYS A 90 37.27 -3.56 -8.23
CA CYS A 90 36.99 -4.67 -7.29
C CYS A 90 35.49 -4.97 -7.11
N ASN A 91 34.62 -4.30 -7.86
CA ASN A 91 33.16 -4.44 -7.78
C ASN A 91 32.54 -4.15 -6.40
N SER A 92 33.27 -3.47 -5.51
CA SER A 92 32.68 -3.01 -4.23
C SER A 92 31.70 -1.90 -4.47
N SER A 93 30.55 -1.96 -3.79
CA SER A 93 29.52 -0.93 -3.84
C SER A 93 29.42 -0.23 -2.49
N TYR A 94 29.17 1.07 -2.53
CA TYR A 94 29.12 1.95 -1.39
C TYR A 94 27.85 2.77 -1.41
N THR A 95 27.32 3.05 -0.22
CA THR A 95 26.14 3.89 -0.05
C THR A 95 26.53 5.35 0.17
N ASP A 96 25.56 6.26 0.05
CA ASP A 96 25.72 7.68 0.32
C ASP A 96 26.30 7.95 1.73
N LEU A 97 25.97 7.10 2.69
CA LEU A 97 26.48 7.20 4.07
C LEU A 97 27.96 6.86 4.23
N GLU A 98 28.55 6.23 3.22
CA GLU A 98 29.95 5.78 3.23
C GLU A 98 30.86 6.67 2.40
N VAL A 99 30.32 7.70 1.75
CA VAL A 99 31.07 8.63 0.87
C VAL A 99 32.20 9.33 1.62
N ASP A 100 31.98 9.69 2.88
CA ASP A 100 33.02 10.34 3.72
C ASP A 100 34.27 9.47 3.87
N ARG A 101 34.15 8.15 3.76
CA ARG A 101 35.27 7.22 3.82
C ARG A 101 35.99 7.02 2.49
N LEU A 102 35.33 7.39 1.40
CA LEU A 102 35.85 7.29 0.04
C LEU A 102 36.62 8.54 -0.38
N LEU A 103 36.34 9.69 0.29
CA LEU A 103 36.89 10.97 -0.09
C LEU A 103 38.39 11.04 0.27
N ASP A 104 39.23 11.15 -0.74
CA ASP A 104 40.63 11.50 -0.55
C ASP A 104 40.76 13.02 -0.43
N PHE A 105 41.09 13.48 0.77
CA PHE A 105 41.19 14.91 1.09
C PHE A 105 42.33 15.62 0.34
N THR A 106 43.29 14.87 -0.23
CA THR A 106 44.41 15.47 -1.00
C THR A 106 44.03 15.73 -2.44
N THR A 107 43.26 14.85 -3.05
CA THR A 107 42.90 14.93 -4.47
C THR A 107 41.44 15.38 -4.68
N GLY A 108 40.59 15.26 -3.64
CA GLY A 108 39.14 15.50 -3.73
C GLY A 108 38.39 14.42 -4.52
N ALA A 109 39.05 13.32 -4.89
CA ALA A 109 38.47 12.22 -5.62
C ALA A 109 37.88 11.16 -4.68
N LEU A 110 36.90 10.38 -5.17
CA LEU A 110 36.36 9.25 -4.46
C LEU A 110 37.21 8.01 -4.78
N VAL A 111 37.84 7.44 -3.76
CA VAL A 111 38.78 6.33 -3.89
C VAL A 111 38.30 5.12 -3.11
N CYS A 112 38.37 3.96 -3.71
CA CYS A 112 37.93 2.71 -3.09
C CYS A 112 38.80 2.36 -1.88
N VAL A 113 38.18 2.03 -0.76
CA VAL A 113 38.87 1.67 0.49
C VAL A 113 39.69 0.39 0.34
N TYR A 114 39.32 -0.50 -0.58
CA TYR A 114 39.96 -1.81 -0.73
C TYR A 114 41.09 -1.85 -1.78
N CYS A 115 40.87 -1.22 -2.93
CA CYS A 115 41.83 -1.33 -4.05
C CYS A 115 42.39 0.04 -4.48
N HIS A 116 42.03 1.12 -3.84
CA HIS A 116 42.45 2.48 -4.11
C HIS A 116 42.21 2.97 -5.56
N ALA A 117 41.32 2.29 -6.30
CA ALA A 117 40.88 2.74 -7.61
C ALA A 117 39.75 3.79 -7.47
N GLU A 118 39.61 4.62 -8.50
CA GLU A 118 38.55 5.61 -8.57
C GLU A 118 37.17 4.95 -8.48
N VAL A 119 36.28 5.52 -7.66
CA VAL A 119 34.89 5.10 -7.48
C VAL A 119 33.99 6.06 -8.25
N LYS A 120 33.04 5.54 -9.01
CA LYS A 120 32.09 6.36 -9.76
C LYS A 120 30.67 6.16 -9.24
N GLU A 121 29.90 7.22 -9.35
CA GLU A 121 28.49 7.19 -9.03
C GLU A 121 27.75 6.29 -10.05
N GLU A 122 26.93 5.39 -9.55
CA GLU A 122 26.06 4.55 -10.39
C GLU A 122 24.77 5.35 -10.65
N GLU A 123 24.51 5.66 -11.92
CA GLU A 123 23.35 6.49 -12.34
C GLU A 123 22.02 5.74 -12.22
N ASP A 124 21.63 5.35 -11.01
CA ASP A 124 20.30 4.78 -10.75
C ASP A 124 19.26 5.85 -10.37
N ASN A 125 19.47 7.08 -10.89
CA ASN A 125 18.62 8.25 -10.63
C ASN A 125 17.17 8.06 -11.10
N ALA A 126 16.93 7.23 -12.12
CA ALA A 126 15.59 7.00 -12.67
C ALA A 126 14.67 6.32 -11.63
N GLN A 127 15.11 5.24 -11.00
CA GLN A 127 14.30 4.51 -10.00
C GLN A 127 14.03 5.33 -8.75
N ARG A 128 14.97 6.20 -8.35
CA ARG A 128 14.79 7.11 -7.20
C ARG A 128 13.81 8.23 -7.49
N SER A 129 13.90 8.80 -8.67
CA SER A 129 12.96 9.80 -9.17
C SER A 129 11.54 9.22 -9.20
N ASP A 130 11.39 8.00 -9.71
CA ASP A 130 10.11 7.33 -9.81
C ASP A 130 9.50 7.01 -8.44
N ALA A 131 10.28 6.52 -7.49
CA ALA A 131 9.82 6.24 -6.13
C ALA A 131 9.33 7.51 -5.41
N ARG A 132 10.06 8.63 -5.54
CA ARG A 132 9.64 9.93 -4.99
C ARG A 132 8.39 10.47 -5.66
N ALA A 133 8.30 10.36 -6.99
CA ALA A 133 7.14 10.77 -7.76
C ALA A 133 5.89 9.96 -7.38
N LEU A 134 6.06 8.66 -7.08
CA LEU A 134 4.99 7.77 -6.67
C LEU A 134 4.41 8.16 -5.30
N VAL A 135 5.26 8.46 -4.32
CA VAL A 135 4.84 8.96 -3.01
C VAL A 135 4.13 10.31 -3.14
N ALA A 136 4.69 11.25 -3.91
CA ALA A 136 4.07 12.55 -4.14
C ALA A 136 2.69 12.42 -4.81
N LYS A 137 2.57 11.57 -5.82
CA LYS A 137 1.29 11.27 -6.50
C LYS A 137 0.27 10.66 -5.55
N PHE A 138 0.69 9.73 -4.70
CA PHE A 138 -0.17 9.15 -3.67
C PHE A 138 -0.71 10.22 -2.72
N HIS A 139 0.15 11.10 -2.19
CA HIS A 139 -0.28 12.18 -1.32
C HIS A 139 -1.30 13.10 -1.98
N LEU A 140 -1.10 13.49 -3.23
CA LEU A 140 -2.05 14.32 -3.97
C LEU A 140 -3.43 13.64 -4.15
N GLN A 141 -3.43 12.34 -4.46
CA GLN A 141 -4.67 11.57 -4.64
C GLN A 141 -5.43 11.35 -3.33
N VAL A 142 -4.69 11.06 -2.26
CA VAL A 142 -5.28 10.74 -0.95
C VAL A 142 -5.73 11.98 -0.19
N PHE A 143 -5.10 13.12 -0.43
CA PHE A 143 -5.44 14.38 0.26
C PHE A 143 -6.91 14.74 0.11
N SER A 144 -7.47 14.65 -1.10
CA SER A 144 -8.88 14.92 -1.35
C SER A 144 -9.81 13.92 -0.65
N MET A 145 -9.42 12.65 -0.59
CA MET A 145 -10.18 11.60 0.10
C MET A 145 -10.17 11.81 1.63
N PHE A 146 -9.03 12.17 2.21
CA PHE A 146 -8.94 12.46 3.65
C PHE A 146 -9.84 13.63 4.05
N PHE A 147 -9.92 14.66 3.22
CA PHE A 147 -10.81 15.80 3.47
C PHE A 147 -12.27 15.36 3.55
N ILE A 148 -12.72 14.52 2.61
CA ILE A 148 -14.09 13.97 2.58
C ILE A 148 -14.36 13.05 3.79
N LEU A 149 -13.38 12.26 4.23
CA LEU A 149 -13.53 11.31 5.33
C LEU A 149 -13.42 11.95 6.72
N CYS A 150 -12.99 13.20 6.82
CA CYS A 150 -12.86 13.94 8.09
C CYS A 150 -14.00 14.96 8.32
N THR A 151 -14.80 15.23 7.29
CA THR A 151 -16.03 16.05 7.39
C THR A 151 -17.19 15.18 7.79
#